data_6237b45a6582337e7745544a08c2d34a
#
_entry.id   6237b45a6582337e7745544a08c2d34a
#
_cell.length_a   1.000
_cell.length_b   1.000
_cell.length_c   1.000
_cell.angle_alpha   90.00
_cell.angle_beta   90.00
_cell.angle_gamma   90.00
#
_symmetry.space_group_name_H-M   'P 1'
#
loop_
_entity.id
_entity.type
_entity.pdbx_description
1 polymer ?
#
loop_
_entity_poly.entity_id
_entity_poly.type
_entity_poly.pdbx_seq_one_letter_code
_entity_poly.pdbx_strand_id
1 'polypeptide(L)'
;MTLFTDTATNIAVPKPEPAHDHPNQFALLKQRRFAPFFWTQFSGAANDNLFKFAFTVMVTYQLSVSWLPPALAGLVTGALFILPFLLFSATSGQLPDKFEKTRVIRFVKNLEVVIMLIAAAGFMSNNVDVQVPVLLGCTFLMGMHSTLFGPVKFAYLPQALSERELTGGNGMVEMGTFVAILLGNIVGGLIVAIPQVGPDYVAMACVTLALAGRVVAQFIPLAPATDPDLKINWNPFTETWRNLKLAN
;
A
#
# COMPACT_ATOMS: atom_id res chain seq x y z
N MET A 1 70.42 -32.83 -3.23
CA MET A 1 69.48 -33.78 -3.84
C MET A 1 68.32 -33.88 -2.84
N THR A 2 67.40 -32.96 -2.94
CA THR A 2 66.24 -32.83 -2.02
C THR A 2 64.96 -32.93 -2.87
N LEU A 3 64.21 -33.99 -2.60
CA LEU A 3 62.94 -34.34 -3.26
C LEU A 3 61.85 -33.36 -2.79
N PHE A 4 61.28 -32.60 -3.72
CA PHE A 4 60.01 -31.92 -3.53
C PHE A 4 58.86 -32.93 -3.76
N THR A 5 58.17 -33.29 -2.71
CA THR A 5 56.92 -34.04 -2.79
C THR A 5 55.81 -33.05 -3.05
N ASP A 6 55.28 -33.10 -4.27
CA ASP A 6 54.09 -32.40 -4.71
C ASP A 6 52.85 -32.99 -3.99
N THR A 7 52.35 -32.30 -2.99
CA THR A 7 51.05 -32.57 -2.41
C THR A 7 49.97 -31.78 -3.21
N ALA A 8 49.52 -32.37 -4.31
CA ALA A 8 48.35 -31.88 -5.02
C ALA A 8 47.13 -32.01 -4.10
N THR A 9 46.76 -30.91 -3.44
CA THR A 9 45.49 -30.79 -2.71
C THR A 9 44.34 -30.88 -3.72
N ASN A 10 43.71 -32.02 -3.73
CA ASN A 10 42.49 -32.28 -4.56
C ASN A 10 41.36 -31.43 -4.00
N ILE A 11 41.24 -30.16 -4.46
CA ILE A 11 40.11 -29.31 -4.15
C ILE A 11 38.93 -29.90 -4.90
N ALA A 12 38.09 -30.67 -4.20
CA ALA A 12 36.82 -31.13 -4.72
C ALA A 12 35.96 -29.94 -5.12
N VAL A 13 35.81 -29.71 -6.40
CA VAL A 13 34.85 -28.72 -6.92
C VAL A 13 33.48 -29.16 -6.43
N PRO A 14 32.76 -28.32 -5.68
CA PRO A 14 31.40 -28.65 -5.25
C PRO A 14 30.58 -28.97 -6.49
N LYS A 15 29.88 -30.12 -6.48
CA LYS A 15 28.89 -30.40 -7.51
C LYS A 15 27.92 -29.24 -7.60
N PRO A 16 27.58 -28.72 -8.79
CA PRO A 16 26.55 -27.72 -8.93
C PRO A 16 25.27 -28.28 -8.29
N GLU A 17 24.75 -27.56 -7.30
CA GLU A 17 23.43 -27.88 -6.76
C GLU A 17 22.44 -27.96 -7.92
N PRO A 18 21.52 -28.95 -7.90
CA PRO A 18 20.49 -29.05 -8.93
C PRO A 18 19.78 -27.70 -9.03
N ALA A 19 19.66 -27.17 -10.23
CA ALA A 19 18.97 -25.91 -10.51
C ALA A 19 17.65 -25.92 -9.74
N HIS A 20 17.54 -25.08 -8.71
CA HIS A 20 16.31 -24.96 -7.93
C HIS A 20 15.23 -24.52 -8.90
N ASP A 21 14.26 -25.40 -9.10
CA ASP A 21 13.08 -25.12 -9.91
C ASP A 21 12.32 -24.00 -9.21
N HIS A 22 12.62 -22.75 -9.60
CA HIS A 22 11.99 -21.56 -9.02
C HIS A 22 10.53 -21.58 -9.48
N PRO A 23 9.56 -21.74 -8.55
CA PRO A 23 8.16 -21.76 -8.93
C PRO A 23 7.80 -20.49 -9.69
N ASN A 24 7.11 -20.65 -10.82
CA ASN A 24 6.68 -19.52 -11.63
C ASN A 24 5.80 -18.58 -10.80
N GLN A 25 6.35 -17.43 -10.39
CA GLN A 25 5.68 -16.46 -9.52
C GLN A 25 4.33 -15.97 -10.11
N PHE A 26 4.18 -15.90 -11.43
CA PHE A 26 2.92 -15.53 -12.08
C PHE A 26 1.82 -16.57 -11.88
N ALA A 27 2.15 -17.81 -11.58
CA ALA A 27 1.18 -18.83 -11.23
C ALA A 27 0.44 -18.52 -9.92
N LEU A 28 1.02 -17.70 -9.03
CA LEU A 28 0.38 -17.25 -7.80
C LEU A 28 -0.90 -16.45 -8.06
N LEU A 29 -0.98 -15.72 -9.18
CA LEU A 29 -2.19 -14.95 -9.56
C LEU A 29 -3.41 -15.83 -9.88
N LYS A 30 -3.22 -17.14 -10.04
CA LYS A 30 -4.29 -18.13 -10.23
C LYS A 30 -4.68 -18.82 -8.91
N GLN A 31 -3.95 -18.58 -7.82
CA GLN A 31 -4.15 -19.27 -6.56
C GLN A 31 -5.08 -18.46 -5.63
N ARG A 32 -6.10 -19.11 -5.08
CA ARG A 32 -7.08 -18.50 -4.18
C ARG A 32 -6.46 -17.87 -2.92
N ARG A 33 -5.32 -18.38 -2.47
CA ARG A 33 -4.61 -17.86 -1.29
C ARG A 33 -3.86 -16.55 -1.56
N PHE A 34 -3.54 -16.22 -2.83
CA PHE A 34 -2.74 -15.05 -3.19
C PHE A 34 -3.50 -14.04 -4.06
N ALA A 35 -4.22 -14.49 -5.09
CA ALA A 35 -4.85 -13.61 -6.07
C ALA A 35 -5.81 -12.56 -5.47
N PRO A 36 -6.73 -12.90 -4.54
CA PRO A 36 -7.61 -11.90 -3.93
C PRO A 36 -6.83 -10.85 -3.13
N PHE A 37 -5.78 -11.26 -2.44
CA PHE A 37 -4.91 -10.34 -1.71
C PHE A 37 -4.17 -9.40 -2.67
N PHE A 38 -3.57 -9.94 -3.74
CA PHE A 38 -2.87 -9.16 -4.75
C PHE A 38 -3.78 -8.09 -5.38
N TRP A 39 -4.98 -8.45 -5.82
CA TRP A 39 -5.92 -7.51 -6.44
C TRP A 39 -6.48 -6.49 -5.45
N THR A 40 -6.67 -6.87 -4.19
CA THR A 40 -7.05 -5.94 -3.11
C THR A 40 -6.00 -4.86 -2.90
N GLN A 41 -4.73 -5.26 -2.85
CA GLN A 41 -3.60 -4.35 -2.68
C GLN A 41 -3.39 -3.50 -3.93
N PHE A 42 -3.46 -4.09 -5.12
CA PHE A 42 -3.34 -3.41 -6.40
C PHE A 42 -4.39 -2.31 -6.55
N SER A 43 -5.67 -2.63 -6.30
CA SER A 43 -6.77 -1.66 -6.39
C SER A 43 -6.60 -0.51 -5.39
N GLY A 44 -6.12 -0.79 -4.16
CA GLY A 44 -5.84 0.25 -3.18
C GLY A 44 -4.72 1.19 -3.63
N ALA A 45 -3.59 0.64 -4.08
CA ALA A 45 -2.47 1.45 -4.57
C ALA A 45 -2.84 2.29 -5.81
N ALA A 46 -3.65 1.72 -6.73
CA ALA A 46 -4.18 2.45 -7.88
C ALA A 46 -5.08 3.60 -7.45
N ASN A 47 -6.00 3.34 -6.50
CA ASN A 47 -6.94 4.32 -6.00
C ASN A 47 -6.24 5.49 -5.28
N ASP A 48 -5.29 5.19 -4.39
CA ASP A 48 -4.47 6.19 -3.69
C ASP A 48 -3.81 7.17 -4.67
N ASN A 49 -3.26 6.64 -5.75
CA ASN A 49 -2.50 7.44 -6.70
C ASN A 49 -3.40 8.16 -7.70
N LEU A 50 -4.49 7.53 -8.13
CA LEU A 50 -5.52 8.19 -8.94
C LEU A 50 -6.08 9.42 -8.20
N PHE A 51 -6.50 9.24 -6.95
CA PHE A 51 -7.03 10.30 -6.10
C PHE A 51 -6.01 11.44 -5.90
N LYS A 52 -4.79 11.11 -5.40
CA LYS A 52 -3.76 12.12 -5.09
C LYS A 52 -3.33 12.90 -6.31
N PHE A 53 -3.11 12.22 -7.43
CA PHE A 53 -2.64 12.87 -8.65
C PHE A 53 -3.73 13.77 -9.24
N ALA A 54 -4.96 13.28 -9.35
CA ALA A 54 -6.09 14.07 -9.83
C ALA A 54 -6.30 15.33 -8.97
N PHE A 55 -6.30 15.17 -7.64
CA PHE A 55 -6.45 16.29 -6.72
C PHE A 55 -5.30 17.30 -6.85
N THR A 56 -4.04 16.83 -6.94
CA THR A 56 -2.88 17.71 -7.11
C THR A 56 -2.97 18.49 -8.41
N VAL A 57 -3.34 17.84 -9.52
CA VAL A 57 -3.53 18.51 -10.83
C VAL A 57 -4.64 19.56 -10.73
N MET A 58 -5.76 19.22 -10.10
CA MET A 58 -6.89 20.13 -9.94
C MET A 58 -6.50 21.40 -9.16
N VAL A 59 -5.82 21.25 -8.00
CA VAL A 59 -5.36 22.41 -7.19
C VAL A 59 -4.29 23.22 -7.92
N THR A 60 -3.43 22.56 -8.69
CA THR A 60 -2.33 23.26 -9.39
C THR A 60 -2.81 24.05 -10.60
N TYR A 61 -3.79 23.54 -11.35
CA TYR A 61 -4.11 24.07 -12.67
C TYR A 61 -5.57 24.53 -12.86
N GLN A 62 -6.50 24.07 -12.02
CA GLN A 62 -7.93 24.29 -12.23
C GLN A 62 -8.58 25.15 -11.13
N LEU A 63 -8.03 25.14 -9.92
CA LEU A 63 -8.57 25.87 -8.79
C LEU A 63 -7.69 27.08 -8.43
N SER A 64 -8.33 28.15 -7.98
CA SER A 64 -7.66 29.30 -7.40
C SER A 64 -7.88 29.33 -5.89
N VAL A 65 -6.85 29.03 -5.11
CA VAL A 65 -6.90 28.93 -3.65
C VAL A 65 -5.97 29.99 -3.06
N SER A 66 -6.53 30.98 -2.38
CA SER A 66 -5.76 32.12 -1.85
C SER A 66 -4.68 31.75 -0.83
N TRP A 67 -4.93 30.71 -0.02
CA TRP A 67 -4.05 30.25 1.05
C TRP A 67 -3.12 29.09 0.63
N LEU A 68 -3.31 28.49 -0.54
CA LEU A 68 -2.48 27.38 -1.07
C LEU A 68 -1.93 27.74 -2.45
N PRO A 69 -0.71 28.27 -2.55
CA PRO A 69 -0.08 28.55 -3.85
C PRO A 69 0.02 27.27 -4.70
N PRO A 70 -0.29 27.33 -6.01
CA PRO A 70 -0.23 26.16 -6.90
C PRO A 70 1.11 25.42 -6.87
N ALA A 71 2.23 26.15 -6.76
CA ALA A 71 3.57 25.57 -6.67
C ALA A 71 3.78 24.67 -5.42
N LEU A 72 2.98 24.86 -4.37
CA LEU A 72 3.06 24.09 -3.13
C LEU A 72 2.03 22.94 -3.07
N ALA A 73 1.08 22.86 -3.99
CA ALA A 73 0.01 21.87 -3.98
C ALA A 73 0.53 20.42 -3.88
N GLY A 74 1.50 20.07 -4.73
CA GLY A 74 2.11 18.73 -4.71
C GLY A 74 2.87 18.44 -3.41
N LEU A 75 3.61 19.43 -2.89
CA LEU A 75 4.35 19.29 -1.63
C LEU A 75 3.39 19.06 -0.44
N VAL A 76 2.35 19.87 -0.34
CA VAL A 76 1.35 19.77 0.75
C VAL A 76 0.59 18.46 0.67
N THR A 77 0.12 18.07 -0.51
CA THR A 77 -0.56 16.77 -0.72
C THR A 77 0.35 15.60 -0.35
N GLY A 78 1.61 15.62 -0.81
CA GLY A 78 2.59 14.59 -0.47
C GLY A 78 2.90 14.54 1.03
N ALA A 79 3.13 15.69 1.66
CA ALA A 79 3.42 15.77 3.11
C ALA A 79 2.25 15.26 3.94
N LEU A 80 1.01 15.65 3.63
CA LEU A 80 -0.18 15.17 4.34
C LEU A 80 -0.39 13.67 4.19
N PHE A 81 -0.08 13.11 3.03
CA PHE A 81 -0.18 11.66 2.83
C PHE A 81 0.88 10.88 3.62
N ILE A 82 2.10 11.41 3.73
CA ILE A 82 3.21 10.75 4.43
C ILE A 82 3.10 10.93 5.96
N LEU A 83 2.51 12.02 6.43
CA LEU A 83 2.43 12.35 7.85
C LEU A 83 1.87 11.21 8.73
N PRO A 84 0.77 10.50 8.37
CA PRO A 84 0.29 9.36 9.15
C PRO A 84 1.31 8.23 9.29
N PHE A 85 2.15 7.99 8.29
CA PHE A 85 3.22 6.97 8.39
C PHE A 85 4.22 7.32 9.47
N LEU A 86 4.60 8.60 9.59
CA LEU A 86 5.51 9.05 10.64
C LEU A 86 4.88 8.94 12.03
N LEU A 87 3.58 9.26 12.13
CA LEU A 87 2.90 9.31 13.43
C LEU A 87 2.44 7.94 13.92
N PHE A 88 1.97 7.05 13.04
CA PHE A 88 1.21 5.86 13.43
C PHE A 88 1.85 4.53 13.02
N SER A 89 3.01 4.50 12.31
CA SER A 89 3.61 3.24 11.82
C SER A 89 3.93 2.26 12.96
N ALA A 90 4.47 2.75 14.07
CA ALA A 90 4.82 1.90 15.21
C ALA A 90 3.58 1.26 15.87
N THR A 91 2.48 2.00 15.96
CA THR A 91 1.21 1.49 16.51
C THR A 91 0.52 0.54 15.52
N SER A 92 0.51 0.91 14.23
CA SER A 92 -0.10 0.07 13.18
C SER A 92 0.62 -1.26 13.00
N GLY A 93 1.93 -1.31 13.26
CA GLY A 93 2.73 -2.54 13.23
C GLY A 93 2.25 -3.63 14.20
N GLN A 94 1.62 -3.25 15.31
CA GLN A 94 1.10 -4.18 16.31
C GLN A 94 -0.26 -4.81 15.93
N LEU A 95 -0.98 -4.22 14.97
CA LEU A 95 -2.33 -4.67 14.60
C LEU A 95 -2.37 -6.10 14.02
N PRO A 96 -1.50 -6.48 13.06
CA PRO A 96 -1.53 -7.82 12.49
C PRO A 96 -1.07 -8.90 13.47
N ASP A 97 -0.35 -8.54 14.54
CA ASP A 97 0.02 -9.50 15.57
C ASP A 97 -1.15 -9.80 16.48
N LYS A 98 -1.90 -8.77 16.90
CA LYS A 98 -3.03 -8.91 17.80
C LYS A 98 -4.31 -9.42 17.13
N PHE A 99 -4.60 -8.96 15.91
CA PHE A 99 -5.86 -9.23 15.24
C PHE A 99 -5.68 -10.19 14.06
N GLU A 100 -6.74 -10.89 13.71
CA GLU A 100 -6.81 -11.72 12.51
C GLU A 100 -6.62 -10.81 11.28
N LYS A 101 -5.59 -11.11 10.48
CA LYS A 101 -5.07 -10.24 9.43
C LYS A 101 -6.09 -9.92 8.34
N THR A 102 -6.91 -10.90 7.97
CA THR A 102 -7.94 -10.72 6.94
C THR A 102 -9.06 -9.80 7.44
N ARG A 103 -9.39 -9.84 8.74
CA ARG A 103 -10.34 -8.88 9.33
C ARG A 103 -9.79 -7.47 9.31
N VAL A 104 -8.50 -7.29 9.62
CA VAL A 104 -7.86 -5.98 9.54
C VAL A 104 -7.86 -5.47 8.09
N ILE A 105 -7.51 -6.32 7.11
CA ILE A 105 -7.58 -5.95 5.68
C ILE A 105 -8.99 -5.48 5.30
N ARG A 106 -10.02 -6.24 5.67
CA ARG A 106 -11.42 -5.88 5.36
C ARG A 106 -11.85 -4.59 6.05
N PHE A 107 -11.42 -4.37 7.29
CA PHE A 107 -11.67 -3.11 8.02
C PHE A 107 -11.04 -1.93 7.29
N VAL A 108 -9.76 -2.05 6.92
CA VAL A 108 -9.03 -1.01 6.18
C VAL A 108 -9.69 -0.73 4.82
N LYS A 109 -10.17 -1.75 4.12
CA LYS A 109 -10.91 -1.57 2.85
C LYS A 109 -12.30 -0.93 3.06
N ASN A 110 -12.96 -1.16 4.19
CA ASN A 110 -14.18 -0.40 4.52
C ASN A 110 -13.87 1.07 4.77
N LEU A 111 -12.76 1.35 5.48
CA LEU A 111 -12.31 2.73 5.72
C LEU A 111 -12.01 3.45 4.39
N GLU A 112 -11.35 2.78 3.44
CA GLU A 112 -11.11 3.32 2.10
C GLU A 112 -12.41 3.71 1.39
N VAL A 113 -13.43 2.85 1.43
CA VAL A 113 -14.74 3.17 0.83
C VAL A 113 -15.33 4.43 1.45
N VAL A 114 -15.31 4.56 2.78
CA VAL A 114 -15.84 5.74 3.47
C VAL A 114 -15.05 7.00 3.08
N ILE A 115 -13.73 6.92 3.05
CA ILE A 115 -12.89 8.06 2.63
C ILE A 115 -13.19 8.46 1.20
N MET A 116 -13.35 7.50 0.27
CA MET A 116 -13.64 7.80 -1.12
C MET A 116 -15.05 8.37 -1.34
N LEU A 117 -16.02 8.01 -0.51
CA LEU A 117 -17.34 8.65 -0.54
C LEU A 117 -17.28 10.11 -0.09
N ILE A 118 -16.48 10.41 0.96
CA ILE A 118 -16.24 11.80 1.40
C ILE A 118 -15.46 12.56 0.32
N ALA A 119 -14.46 11.95 -0.28
CA ALA A 119 -13.67 12.53 -1.37
C ALA A 119 -14.54 12.81 -2.61
N ALA A 120 -15.46 11.90 -2.93
CA ALA A 120 -16.41 12.11 -4.03
C ALA A 120 -17.29 13.34 -3.79
N ALA A 121 -17.84 13.51 -2.59
CA ALA A 121 -18.57 14.73 -2.22
C ALA A 121 -17.68 15.98 -2.32
N GLY A 122 -16.38 15.87 -1.97
CA GLY A 122 -15.41 16.93 -2.15
C GLY A 122 -15.18 17.28 -3.61
N PHE A 123 -14.93 16.30 -4.48
CA PHE A 123 -14.73 16.54 -5.91
C PHE A 123 -15.94 17.17 -6.60
N MET A 124 -17.15 16.78 -6.20
CA MET A 124 -18.41 17.30 -6.75
C MET A 124 -18.82 18.64 -6.14
N SER A 125 -18.10 19.17 -5.17
CA SER A 125 -18.38 20.47 -4.56
C SER A 125 -18.01 21.63 -5.50
N ASN A 126 -18.92 22.57 -5.70
CA ASN A 126 -18.66 23.79 -6.46
C ASN A 126 -18.04 24.93 -5.61
N ASN A 127 -17.86 24.69 -4.29
CA ASN A 127 -17.26 25.68 -3.38
C ASN A 127 -15.82 25.28 -3.07
N VAL A 128 -14.87 26.05 -3.61
CA VAL A 128 -13.42 25.80 -3.45
C VAL A 128 -12.99 25.82 -1.97
N ASP A 129 -13.60 26.68 -1.15
CA ASP A 129 -13.29 26.79 0.29
C ASP A 129 -13.74 25.57 1.10
N VAL A 130 -14.62 24.76 0.57
CA VAL A 130 -15.04 23.46 1.13
C VAL A 130 -14.28 22.31 0.44
N GLN A 131 -14.20 22.35 -0.89
CA GLN A 131 -13.62 21.32 -1.73
C GLN A 131 -12.17 21.01 -1.33
N VAL A 132 -11.30 22.02 -1.29
CA VAL A 132 -9.87 21.82 -1.07
C VAL A 132 -9.57 21.32 0.35
N PRO A 133 -10.12 21.90 1.44
CA PRO A 133 -9.92 21.34 2.79
C PRO A 133 -10.44 19.91 2.95
N VAL A 134 -11.59 19.58 2.38
CA VAL A 134 -12.14 18.22 2.42
C VAL A 134 -11.21 17.22 1.73
N LEU A 135 -10.72 17.53 0.52
CA LEU A 135 -9.81 16.66 -0.22
C LEU A 135 -8.42 16.56 0.42
N LEU A 136 -7.92 17.62 1.07
CA LEU A 136 -6.71 17.55 1.91
C LEU A 136 -6.91 16.64 3.12
N GLY A 137 -8.07 16.75 3.80
CA GLY A 137 -8.44 15.84 4.87
C GLY A 137 -8.51 14.39 4.41
N CYS A 138 -9.12 14.13 3.25
CA CYS A 138 -9.13 12.80 2.62
C CYS A 138 -7.71 12.31 2.28
N THR A 139 -6.81 13.21 1.84
CA THR A 139 -5.41 12.86 1.60
C THR A 139 -4.72 12.34 2.86
N PHE A 140 -4.90 13.03 4.00
CA PHE A 140 -4.39 12.57 5.29
C PHE A 140 -5.00 11.23 5.69
N LEU A 141 -6.32 11.06 5.56
CA LEU A 141 -7.01 9.82 5.89
C LEU A 141 -6.59 8.65 4.98
N MET A 142 -6.27 8.91 3.70
CA MET A 142 -5.71 7.89 2.80
C MET A 142 -4.28 7.50 3.22
N GLY A 143 -3.48 8.45 3.67
CA GLY A 143 -2.19 8.16 4.30
C GLY A 143 -2.34 7.27 5.54
N MET A 144 -3.34 7.54 6.39
CA MET A 144 -3.64 6.71 7.56
C MET A 144 -4.10 5.30 7.14
N HIS A 145 -5.02 5.20 6.18
CA HIS A 145 -5.45 3.93 5.58
C HIS A 145 -4.25 3.10 5.11
N SER A 146 -3.34 3.71 4.35
CA SER A 146 -2.15 3.03 3.82
C SER A 146 -1.15 2.66 4.93
N THR A 147 -1.04 3.48 5.99
CA THR A 147 -0.24 3.17 7.20
C THR A 147 -0.77 1.94 7.93
N LEU A 148 -2.09 1.77 8.03
CA LEU A 148 -2.70 0.58 8.64
C LEU A 148 -2.54 -0.66 7.78
N PHE A 149 -2.58 -0.52 6.45
CA PHE A 149 -2.48 -1.64 5.52
C PHE A 149 -1.06 -2.19 5.38
N GLY A 150 -0.03 -1.33 5.45
CA GLY A 150 1.36 -1.70 5.22
C GLY A 150 1.85 -2.90 6.05
N PRO A 151 1.80 -2.86 7.39
CA PRO A 151 2.25 -3.97 8.23
C PRO A 151 1.44 -5.25 8.01
N VAL A 152 0.12 -5.13 7.80
CA VAL A 152 -0.76 -6.27 7.55
C VAL A 152 -0.40 -6.97 6.24
N LYS A 153 -0.02 -6.22 5.21
CA LYS A 153 0.47 -6.73 3.92
C LYS A 153 1.64 -7.70 4.12
N PHE A 154 2.66 -7.29 4.85
CA PHE A 154 3.85 -8.09 5.09
C PHE A 154 3.63 -9.23 6.09
N ALA A 155 2.69 -9.09 7.03
CA ALA A 155 2.35 -10.15 7.96
C ALA A 155 1.46 -11.25 7.34
N TYR A 156 0.67 -10.93 6.29
CA TYR A 156 -0.18 -11.89 5.59
C TYR A 156 0.62 -12.84 4.69
N LEU A 157 1.59 -12.32 3.94
CA LEU A 157 2.31 -13.09 2.92
C LEU A 157 2.98 -14.36 3.45
N PRO A 158 3.70 -14.36 4.61
CA PRO A 158 4.29 -15.57 5.16
C PRO A 158 3.29 -16.65 5.58
N GLN A 159 2.03 -16.27 5.85
CA GLN A 159 0.98 -17.22 6.16
C GLN A 159 0.27 -17.79 4.92
N ALA A 160 0.32 -17.05 3.81
CA ALA A 160 -0.33 -17.42 2.56
C ALA A 160 0.59 -18.18 1.60
N LEU A 161 1.90 -18.02 1.72
CA LEU A 161 2.91 -18.54 0.80
C LEU A 161 3.90 -19.46 1.53
N SER A 162 4.42 -20.45 0.82
CA SER A 162 5.56 -21.26 1.30
C SER A 162 6.86 -20.43 1.25
N GLU A 163 7.88 -20.86 1.99
CA GLU A 163 9.19 -20.18 2.01
C GLU A 163 9.80 -20.02 0.61
N ARG A 164 9.63 -21.02 -0.26
CA ARG A 164 10.11 -20.98 -1.65
C ARG A 164 9.37 -19.95 -2.53
N GLU A 165 8.12 -19.65 -2.21
CA GLU A 165 7.28 -18.71 -2.95
C GLU A 165 7.36 -17.28 -2.41
N LEU A 166 7.84 -17.09 -1.17
CA LEU A 166 7.85 -15.79 -0.49
C LEU A 166 8.59 -14.71 -1.27
N THR A 167 9.77 -15.01 -1.79
CA THR A 167 10.56 -14.05 -2.58
C THR A 167 9.82 -13.64 -3.85
N GLY A 168 9.29 -14.63 -4.59
CA GLY A 168 8.50 -14.37 -5.80
C GLY A 168 7.18 -13.64 -5.51
N GLY A 169 6.50 -14.02 -4.42
CA GLY A 169 5.25 -13.39 -3.99
C GLY A 169 5.43 -11.93 -3.56
N ASN A 170 6.48 -11.63 -2.78
CA ASN A 170 6.84 -10.26 -2.42
C ASN A 170 7.17 -9.44 -3.69
N GLY A 171 7.99 -9.99 -4.60
CA GLY A 171 8.31 -9.35 -5.86
C GLY A 171 7.07 -9.04 -6.71
N MET A 172 6.10 -9.98 -6.77
CA MET A 172 4.81 -9.76 -7.45
C MET A 172 3.99 -8.64 -6.83
N VAL A 173 3.92 -8.58 -5.49
CA VAL A 173 3.19 -7.54 -4.76
C VAL A 173 3.82 -6.16 -5.00
N GLU A 174 5.15 -6.06 -4.93
CA GLU A 174 5.83 -4.79 -5.19
C GLU A 174 5.74 -4.37 -6.66
N MET A 175 5.91 -5.29 -7.60
CA MET A 175 5.67 -5.02 -9.02
C MET A 175 4.25 -4.50 -9.24
N GLY A 176 3.25 -5.19 -8.67
CA GLY A 176 1.85 -4.78 -8.73
C GLY A 176 1.63 -3.38 -8.14
N THR A 177 2.30 -3.06 -7.03
CA THR A 177 2.26 -1.72 -6.41
C THR A 177 2.75 -0.65 -7.39
N PHE A 178 3.93 -0.83 -7.99
CA PHE A 178 4.49 0.16 -8.93
C PHE A 178 3.65 0.31 -10.19
N VAL A 179 3.13 -0.79 -10.74
CA VAL A 179 2.21 -0.74 -11.89
C VAL A 179 0.92 -0.01 -11.52
N ALA A 180 0.36 -0.28 -10.33
CA ALA A 180 -0.85 0.38 -9.85
C ALA A 180 -0.64 1.90 -9.63
N ILE A 181 0.52 2.30 -9.07
CA ILE A 181 0.92 3.71 -8.92
C ILE A 181 0.96 4.39 -10.30
N LEU A 182 1.64 3.79 -11.26
CA LEU A 182 1.77 4.35 -12.61
C LEU A 182 0.41 4.50 -13.29
N LEU A 183 -0.40 3.44 -13.28
CA LEU A 183 -1.73 3.45 -13.89
C LEU A 183 -2.66 4.44 -13.17
N GLY A 184 -2.64 4.48 -11.84
CA GLY A 184 -3.43 5.42 -11.05
C GLY A 184 -3.10 6.88 -11.41
N ASN A 185 -1.83 7.22 -11.47
CA ASN A 185 -1.40 8.57 -11.84
C ASN A 185 -1.80 8.93 -13.27
N ILE A 186 -1.57 8.05 -14.25
CA ILE A 186 -1.95 8.28 -15.66
C ILE A 186 -3.46 8.47 -15.79
N VAL A 187 -4.23 7.52 -15.25
CA VAL A 187 -5.70 7.55 -15.36
C VAL A 187 -6.27 8.76 -14.62
N GLY A 188 -5.78 9.05 -13.40
CA GLY A 188 -6.21 10.22 -12.62
C GLY A 188 -5.95 11.54 -13.36
N GLY A 189 -4.76 11.68 -13.95
CA GLY A 189 -4.40 12.86 -14.74
C GLY A 189 -5.24 13.02 -16.00
N LEU A 190 -5.48 11.92 -16.74
CA LEU A 190 -6.31 11.94 -17.94
C LEU A 190 -7.77 12.27 -17.64
N ILE A 191 -8.33 11.68 -16.60
CA ILE A 191 -9.74 11.88 -16.24
C ILE A 191 -9.96 13.30 -15.73
N VAL A 192 -9.12 13.81 -14.81
CA VAL A 192 -9.31 15.14 -14.23
C VAL A 192 -9.15 16.27 -15.25
N ALA A 193 -8.42 16.01 -16.34
CA ALA A 193 -8.23 16.96 -17.43
C ALA A 193 -9.46 17.11 -18.37
N ILE A 194 -10.48 16.25 -18.23
CA ILE A 194 -11.70 16.34 -19.03
C ILE A 194 -12.46 17.61 -18.61
N PRO A 195 -12.71 18.57 -19.53
CA PRO A 195 -13.36 19.82 -19.18
C PRO A 195 -14.73 19.62 -18.53
N GLN A 196 -15.03 20.40 -17.51
CA GLN A 196 -16.30 20.48 -16.79
C GLN A 196 -16.69 19.25 -15.96
N VAL A 197 -16.40 18.02 -16.41
CA VAL A 197 -16.85 16.77 -15.79
C VAL A 197 -15.71 15.93 -15.21
N GLY A 198 -14.47 16.35 -15.38
CA GLY A 198 -13.29 15.61 -14.92
C GLY A 198 -13.33 15.25 -13.42
N PRO A 199 -13.59 16.20 -12.52
CA PRO A 199 -13.70 15.92 -11.09
C PRO A 199 -14.80 14.90 -10.75
N ASP A 200 -15.96 14.95 -11.43
CA ASP A 200 -17.05 13.99 -11.22
C ASP A 200 -16.63 12.56 -11.64
N TYR A 201 -15.93 12.43 -12.75
CA TYR A 201 -15.41 11.14 -13.19
C TYR A 201 -14.30 10.62 -12.29
N VAL A 202 -13.45 11.48 -11.72
CA VAL A 202 -12.47 11.10 -10.68
C VAL A 202 -13.21 10.56 -9.47
N ALA A 203 -14.25 11.25 -8.99
CA ALA A 203 -15.07 10.81 -7.87
C ALA A 203 -15.65 9.41 -8.12
N MET A 204 -16.26 9.18 -9.28
CA MET A 204 -16.82 7.88 -9.67
C MET A 204 -15.75 6.79 -9.76
N ALA A 205 -14.60 7.08 -10.35
CA ALA A 205 -13.49 6.14 -10.49
C ALA A 205 -12.93 5.72 -9.12
N CYS A 206 -12.72 6.68 -8.22
CA CYS A 206 -12.23 6.42 -6.86
C CYS A 206 -13.18 5.53 -6.07
N VAL A 207 -14.48 5.85 -6.07
CA VAL A 207 -15.49 5.04 -5.37
C VAL A 207 -15.60 3.64 -5.98
N THR A 208 -15.57 3.53 -7.31
CA THR A 208 -15.63 2.24 -8.00
C THR A 208 -14.44 1.36 -7.66
N LEU A 209 -13.21 1.91 -7.66
CA LEU A 209 -12.00 1.18 -7.28
C LEU A 209 -12.04 0.74 -5.82
N ALA A 210 -12.49 1.62 -4.90
CA ALA A 210 -12.62 1.29 -3.48
C ALA A 210 -13.62 0.14 -3.26
N LEU A 211 -14.78 0.19 -3.91
CA LEU A 211 -15.80 -0.87 -3.84
C LEU A 211 -15.30 -2.18 -4.46
N ALA A 212 -14.66 -2.12 -5.62
CA ALA A 212 -14.09 -3.30 -6.26
C ALA A 212 -13.03 -3.96 -5.35
N GLY A 213 -12.09 -3.19 -4.82
CA GLY A 213 -11.09 -3.68 -3.87
C GLY A 213 -11.71 -4.25 -2.59
N ARG A 214 -12.79 -3.64 -2.08
CA ARG A 214 -13.53 -4.13 -0.91
C ARG A 214 -14.24 -5.46 -1.20
N VAL A 215 -14.85 -5.61 -2.35
CA VAL A 215 -15.49 -6.86 -2.79
C VAL A 215 -14.44 -7.97 -2.91
N VAL A 216 -13.33 -7.71 -3.58
CA VAL A 216 -12.23 -8.68 -3.75
C VAL A 216 -11.64 -9.11 -2.40
N ALA A 217 -11.54 -8.19 -1.42
CA ALA A 217 -11.04 -8.49 -0.09
C ALA A 217 -11.90 -9.53 0.68
N GLN A 218 -13.16 -9.77 0.28
CA GLN A 218 -13.98 -10.82 0.88
C GLN A 218 -13.45 -12.23 0.59
N PHE A 219 -12.77 -12.40 -0.53
CA PHE A 219 -12.28 -13.70 -0.97
C PHE A 219 -10.90 -14.05 -0.40
N ILE A 220 -10.27 -13.14 0.36
CA ILE A 220 -8.99 -13.40 1.03
C ILE A 220 -9.24 -14.45 2.12
N PRO A 221 -8.48 -15.59 2.13
CA PRO A 221 -8.57 -16.59 3.17
C PRO A 221 -8.22 -16.04 4.56
N LEU A 222 -8.76 -16.66 5.59
CA LEU A 222 -8.47 -16.28 6.98
C LEU A 222 -6.98 -16.47 7.30
N ALA A 223 -6.42 -15.50 8.01
CA ALA A 223 -5.03 -15.49 8.43
C ALA A 223 -4.98 -15.11 9.93
N PRO A 224 -4.74 -16.09 10.84
CA PRO A 224 -4.88 -15.90 12.27
C PRO A 224 -3.90 -14.88 12.84
N ALA A 225 -4.26 -14.30 13.99
CA ALA A 225 -3.38 -13.44 14.77
C ALA A 225 -2.13 -14.21 15.20
N THR A 226 -1.00 -13.54 15.27
CA THR A 226 0.27 -14.14 15.74
C THR A 226 0.31 -14.18 17.26
N ASP A 227 -0.16 -13.13 17.93
CA ASP A 227 -0.23 -12.98 19.38
C ASP A 227 -1.56 -12.30 19.78
N PRO A 228 -2.66 -13.06 19.96
CA PRO A 228 -3.97 -12.50 20.31
C PRO A 228 -3.99 -11.78 21.67
N ASP A 229 -3.08 -12.13 22.58
CA ASP A 229 -3.01 -11.57 23.93
C ASP A 229 -2.16 -10.30 24.01
N LEU A 230 -1.54 -9.89 22.91
CA LEU A 230 -0.72 -8.69 22.81
C LEU A 230 -1.49 -7.45 23.33
N LYS A 231 -0.89 -6.70 24.24
CA LYS A 231 -1.41 -5.41 24.70
C LYS A 231 -0.87 -4.29 23.80
N ILE A 232 -1.76 -3.76 22.96
CA ILE A 232 -1.38 -2.67 22.04
C ILE A 232 -1.00 -1.44 22.83
N ASN A 233 0.16 -0.88 22.53
CA ASN A 233 0.53 0.47 22.96
C ASN A 233 -0.04 1.50 21.98
N TRP A 234 -1.09 2.19 22.40
CA TRP A 234 -1.77 3.20 21.57
C TRP A 234 -1.01 4.53 21.49
N ASN A 235 0.04 4.72 22.30
CA ASN A 235 0.87 5.92 22.22
C ASN A 235 1.98 5.71 21.17
N PRO A 236 1.90 6.33 20.00
CA PRO A 236 2.86 6.11 18.92
C PRO A 236 4.27 6.57 19.29
N PHE A 237 4.41 7.60 20.11
CA PHE A 237 5.73 8.14 20.50
C PHE A 237 6.46 7.19 21.45
N THR A 238 5.75 6.61 22.43
CA THR A 238 6.37 5.66 23.36
C THR A 238 6.71 4.35 22.66
N GLU A 239 5.91 3.91 21.70
CA GLU A 239 6.18 2.70 20.93
C GLU A 239 7.35 2.89 19.97
N THR A 240 7.42 4.02 19.27
CA THR A 240 8.57 4.36 18.43
C THR A 240 9.85 4.39 19.25
N TRP A 241 9.81 5.01 20.45
CA TRP A 241 10.96 5.05 21.34
C TRP A 241 11.39 3.66 21.83
N ARG A 242 10.42 2.80 22.14
CA ARG A 242 10.68 1.40 22.53
C ARG A 242 11.37 0.63 21.42
N ASN A 243 10.86 0.76 20.18
CA ASN A 243 11.44 0.08 19.02
C ASN A 243 12.85 0.57 18.70
N LEU A 244 13.12 1.87 18.83
CA LEU A 244 14.47 2.42 18.67
C LEU A 244 15.45 1.89 19.73
N LYS A 245 14.99 1.70 20.98
CA LYS A 245 15.82 1.11 22.05
C LYS A 245 16.13 -0.37 21.83
N LEU A 246 15.25 -1.11 21.15
CA LEU A 246 15.46 -2.53 20.84
C LEU A 246 16.37 -2.73 19.62
N ALA A 247 16.52 -1.72 18.77
CA ALA A 247 17.37 -1.76 17.58
C ALA A 247 18.83 -1.35 17.84
N ASN A 248 19.14 -0.79 19.03
CA ASN A 248 20.50 -0.46 19.52
C ASN A 248 20.96 -1.46 20.57
#